data_214b5e37a495f485d31547d3d82e0e45
#
_entry.id   214b5e37a495f485d31547d3d82e0e45
#
_cell.length_a   1.000
_cell.length_b   1.000
_cell.length_c   1.000
_cell.angle_alpha   90.00
_cell.angle_beta   90.00
_cell.angle_gamma   90.00
#
_symmetry.space_group_name_H-M   'P 1'
#
loop_
_entity.id
_entity.type
_entity.pdbx_description
1 polymer ?
#
loop_
_entity_poly.entity_id
_entity_poly.type
_entity_poly.pdbx_seq_one_letter_code
_entity_poly.pdbx_strand_id
1 'polypeptide(L)'
;MAELVKKCPECGGINLSWNRDKGEIICRDCGLVIEEKMVDFSQEWREFDSEEGEKRRRSGAPMTYTQYDQGLGTEVGQKADLLRLGGKDRNKFFRLRKWQYRISTAIERNLKLALAELKRVSSYLKLPKSVEEESARIYTLAVQRGLVRGRSMESVVAGALYAACRRHDVPRTLDELSEASGIEKKEVGRTYRFITRELGITILPSNPADYIARFASAL
;
A
#
# COMPACT_ATOMS: atom_id res chain seq x y z
N MET A 1 -16.18 -10.59 -10.02
CA MET A 1 -16.46 -9.94 -11.31
C MET A 1 -17.79 -10.52 -11.77
N ALA A 2 -18.84 -9.70 -11.78
CA ALA A 2 -20.13 -10.15 -12.32
C ALA A 2 -19.94 -10.41 -13.82
N GLU A 3 -20.26 -11.59 -14.28
CA GLU A 3 -20.31 -11.90 -15.72
C GLU A 3 -21.37 -10.98 -16.34
N LEU A 4 -20.92 -10.09 -17.21
CA LEU A 4 -21.83 -9.24 -17.99
C LEU A 4 -22.74 -10.13 -18.81
N VAL A 5 -24.00 -10.16 -18.46
CA VAL A 5 -25.05 -10.86 -19.23
C VAL A 5 -25.05 -10.28 -20.64
N LYS A 6 -24.63 -11.07 -21.62
CA LYS A 6 -24.47 -10.61 -23.00
C LYS A 6 -25.74 -10.86 -23.86
N LYS A 7 -26.72 -11.61 -23.36
CA LYS A 7 -27.93 -11.99 -24.10
C LYS A 7 -29.13 -12.13 -23.17
N CYS A 8 -30.32 -11.76 -23.66
CA CYS A 8 -31.56 -11.95 -22.92
C CYS A 8 -31.86 -13.46 -22.78
N PRO A 9 -32.22 -13.97 -21.59
CA PRO A 9 -32.55 -15.39 -21.40
C PRO A 9 -33.85 -15.81 -22.04
N GLU A 10 -34.82 -14.90 -22.26
CA GLU A 10 -36.11 -15.24 -22.90
C GLU A 10 -36.09 -15.13 -24.43
N CYS A 11 -35.70 -13.97 -24.95
CA CYS A 11 -35.76 -13.75 -26.41
C CYS A 11 -34.44 -13.97 -27.12
N GLY A 12 -33.32 -14.19 -26.38
CA GLY A 12 -31.96 -14.30 -26.95
C GLY A 12 -31.43 -13.02 -27.56
N GLY A 13 -32.16 -11.90 -27.47
CA GLY A 13 -31.80 -10.61 -28.00
C GLY A 13 -30.55 -10.04 -27.33
N ILE A 14 -29.80 -9.27 -28.10
CA ILE A 14 -28.54 -8.63 -27.64
C ILE A 14 -28.80 -7.15 -27.25
N ASN A 15 -29.97 -6.64 -27.58
CA ASN A 15 -30.33 -5.23 -27.40
C ASN A 15 -30.70 -4.94 -25.93
N LEU A 16 -29.66 -4.81 -25.07
CA LEU A 16 -29.83 -4.58 -23.65
C LEU A 16 -29.64 -3.09 -23.34
N SER A 17 -30.55 -2.54 -22.53
CA SER A 17 -30.49 -1.15 -22.05
C SER A 17 -30.20 -1.12 -20.55
N TRP A 18 -29.22 -0.37 -20.16
CA TRP A 18 -28.92 -0.13 -18.75
C TRP A 18 -29.64 1.14 -18.29
N ASN A 19 -30.51 0.99 -17.31
CA ASN A 19 -31.17 2.09 -16.63
C ASN A 19 -30.39 2.40 -15.32
N ARG A 20 -29.61 3.47 -15.33
CA ARG A 20 -28.77 3.87 -14.18
C ARG A 20 -29.60 4.34 -12.99
N ASP A 21 -30.75 5.00 -13.25
CA ASP A 21 -31.58 5.59 -12.19
C ASP A 21 -32.24 4.53 -11.31
N LYS A 22 -32.55 3.38 -11.91
CA LYS A 22 -33.16 2.24 -11.20
C LYS A 22 -32.16 1.12 -10.89
N GLY A 23 -30.96 1.14 -11.48
CA GLY A 23 -29.96 0.08 -11.35
C GLY A 23 -30.41 -1.25 -11.98
N GLU A 24 -31.11 -1.18 -13.14
CA GLU A 24 -31.68 -2.34 -13.83
C GLU A 24 -31.12 -2.50 -15.23
N ILE A 25 -30.94 -3.75 -15.65
CA ILE A 25 -30.70 -4.09 -17.07
C ILE A 25 -32.00 -4.62 -17.68
N ILE A 26 -32.47 -3.94 -18.70
CA ILE A 26 -33.74 -4.25 -19.39
C ILE A 26 -33.47 -4.65 -20.84
N CYS A 27 -34.07 -5.74 -21.28
CA CYS A 27 -34.07 -6.09 -22.69
C CYS A 27 -35.07 -5.18 -23.45
N ARG A 28 -34.59 -4.48 -24.50
CA ARG A 28 -35.46 -3.61 -25.31
C ARG A 28 -36.41 -4.36 -26.24
N ASP A 29 -36.12 -5.61 -26.55
CA ASP A 29 -36.89 -6.40 -27.49
C ASP A 29 -38.10 -7.05 -26.82
N CYS A 30 -37.96 -7.56 -25.60
CA CYS A 30 -39.05 -8.24 -24.88
C CYS A 30 -39.45 -7.56 -23.56
N GLY A 31 -38.74 -6.52 -23.10
CA GLY A 31 -39.07 -5.80 -21.87
C GLY A 31 -38.66 -6.52 -20.57
N LEU A 32 -37.99 -7.69 -20.65
CA LEU A 32 -37.56 -8.42 -19.46
C LEU A 32 -36.50 -7.66 -18.70
N VAL A 33 -36.67 -7.52 -17.39
CA VAL A 33 -35.63 -7.05 -16.47
C VAL A 33 -34.73 -8.25 -16.15
N ILE A 34 -33.49 -8.19 -16.61
CA ILE A 34 -32.51 -9.30 -16.48
C ILE A 34 -31.83 -9.26 -15.13
N GLU A 35 -31.48 -8.07 -14.68
CA GLU A 35 -30.77 -7.87 -13.42
C GLU A 35 -31.30 -6.63 -12.72
N GLU A 36 -31.57 -6.74 -11.43
CA GLU A 36 -32.04 -5.66 -10.55
C GLU A 36 -30.97 -5.31 -9.51
N LYS A 37 -31.02 -4.08 -8.98
CA LYS A 37 -30.17 -3.60 -7.88
C LYS A 37 -28.67 -3.66 -8.20
N MET A 38 -28.29 -3.31 -9.41
CA MET A 38 -26.89 -3.22 -9.78
C MET A 38 -26.15 -2.17 -8.93
N VAL A 39 -24.96 -2.52 -8.51
CA VAL A 39 -24.09 -1.60 -7.76
C VAL A 39 -23.48 -0.59 -8.74
N ASP A 40 -23.73 0.67 -8.51
CA ASP A 40 -23.07 1.75 -9.25
C ASP A 40 -21.68 2.01 -8.62
N PHE A 41 -20.62 1.82 -9.42
CA PHE A 41 -19.24 2.10 -9.04
C PHE A 41 -18.79 3.51 -9.42
N SER A 42 -19.68 4.33 -9.99
CA SER A 42 -19.34 5.71 -10.33
C SER A 42 -19.24 6.60 -9.10
N GLN A 43 -18.54 7.71 -9.23
CA GLN A 43 -18.44 8.69 -8.16
C GLN A 43 -19.80 9.39 -7.97
N GLU A 44 -20.35 9.33 -6.75
CA GLU A 44 -21.61 10.01 -6.39
C GLU A 44 -21.46 11.53 -6.31
N TRP A 45 -20.25 12.03 -6.08
CA TRP A 45 -19.93 13.46 -6.02
C TRP A 45 -18.55 13.77 -6.59
N ARG A 46 -18.33 15.03 -6.96
CA ARG A 46 -17.00 15.54 -7.33
C ARG A 46 -16.31 16.09 -6.09
N GLU A 47 -15.06 15.69 -5.87
CA GLU A 47 -14.20 16.23 -4.82
C GLU A 47 -13.38 17.38 -5.44
N PHE A 48 -13.51 18.59 -4.88
CA PHE A 48 -12.67 19.74 -5.23
C PHE A 48 -11.61 19.99 -4.17
N ASP A 49 -11.96 19.74 -2.89
CA ASP A 49 -11.08 19.89 -1.74
C ASP A 49 -10.94 18.59 -0.95
N SER A 50 -9.72 18.33 -0.43
CA SER A 50 -9.44 17.13 0.38
C SER A 50 -10.26 17.09 1.68
N GLU A 51 -10.55 18.28 2.28
CA GLU A 51 -11.35 18.36 3.51
C GLU A 51 -12.83 18.01 3.30
N GLU A 52 -13.41 18.43 2.17
CA GLU A 52 -14.77 18.05 1.80
C GLU A 52 -14.85 16.54 1.45
N GLY A 53 -13.84 16.01 0.78
CA GLY A 53 -13.71 14.60 0.48
C GLY A 53 -13.72 13.75 1.75
N GLU A 54 -12.93 14.11 2.76
CA GLU A 54 -12.88 13.39 4.03
C GLU A 54 -14.22 13.38 4.78
N LYS A 55 -14.95 14.48 4.76
CA LYS A 55 -16.27 14.61 5.42
C LYS A 55 -17.37 13.80 4.72
N ARG A 56 -17.28 13.63 3.40
CA ARG A 56 -18.30 12.96 2.58
C ARG A 56 -17.99 11.50 2.26
N ARG A 57 -16.76 11.04 2.46
CA ARG A 57 -16.36 9.65 2.21
C ARG A 57 -17.17 8.70 3.08
N ARG A 58 -17.89 7.78 2.44
CA ARG A 58 -18.60 6.69 3.10
C ARG A 58 -17.73 5.46 3.36
N SER A 59 -16.69 5.29 2.54
CA SER A 59 -15.67 4.26 2.71
C SER A 59 -14.48 4.81 3.48
N GLY A 60 -13.83 3.97 4.30
CA GLY A 60 -12.58 4.30 4.95
C GLY A 60 -11.42 4.53 3.98
N ALA A 61 -10.26 4.86 4.50
CA ALA A 61 -9.04 5.00 3.70
C ALA A 61 -8.74 3.71 2.91
N PRO A 62 -8.17 3.80 1.71
CA PRO A 62 -7.78 2.61 0.95
C PRO A 62 -6.76 1.79 1.72
N MET A 63 -6.80 0.47 1.56
CA MET A 63 -5.81 -0.42 2.15
C MET A 63 -4.42 -0.13 1.57
N THR A 64 -3.43 0.12 2.43
CA THR A 64 -2.06 0.43 2.04
C THR A 64 -1.08 -0.50 2.74
N TYR A 65 -0.03 -0.93 2.04
CA TYR A 65 1.05 -1.73 2.62
C TYR A 65 2.01 -0.90 3.48
N THR A 66 1.94 0.43 3.41
CA THR A 66 2.75 1.34 4.23
C THR A 66 2.36 1.34 5.71
N GLN A 67 1.21 0.76 6.04
CA GLN A 67 0.76 0.52 7.41
C GLN A 67 0.89 -0.96 7.76
N TYR A 68 1.33 -1.25 8.99
CA TYR A 68 1.60 -2.63 9.44
C TYR A 68 0.35 -3.52 9.45
N ASP A 69 -0.83 -2.93 9.58
CA ASP A 69 -2.15 -3.56 9.59
C ASP A 69 -2.97 -3.25 8.33
N GLN A 70 -2.34 -2.71 7.30
CA GLN A 70 -2.96 -2.27 6.05
C GLN A 70 -4.06 -1.21 6.24
N GLY A 71 -4.07 -0.51 7.38
CA GLY A 71 -5.07 0.49 7.73
C GLY A 71 -6.36 -0.06 8.33
N LEU A 72 -6.40 -1.35 8.68
CA LEU A 72 -7.59 -2.00 9.26
C LEU A 72 -7.67 -1.84 10.78
N GLY A 73 -6.54 -1.62 11.44
CA GLY A 73 -6.48 -1.51 12.89
C GLY A 73 -6.79 -0.11 13.40
N THR A 74 -7.20 -0.05 14.67
CA THR A 74 -7.39 1.20 15.39
C THR A 74 -6.38 1.28 16.54
N GLU A 75 -5.71 2.41 16.70
CA GLU A 75 -4.82 2.66 17.82
C GLU A 75 -5.53 3.48 18.90
N VAL A 76 -5.31 3.10 20.17
CA VAL A 76 -5.82 3.87 21.32
C VAL A 76 -4.94 5.08 21.51
N GLY A 77 -5.40 6.26 21.10
CA GLY A 77 -4.89 7.61 21.35
C GLY A 77 -3.36 7.80 21.40
N GLN A 78 -2.88 8.96 21.01
CA GLN A 78 -1.47 9.32 21.16
C GLN A 78 -1.15 9.70 22.62
N LYS A 79 0.15 9.69 22.98
CA LYS A 79 0.58 10.09 24.33
C LYS A 79 0.15 11.52 24.69
N ALA A 80 0.12 12.42 23.71
CA ALA A 80 -0.32 13.81 23.91
C ALA A 80 -1.80 13.91 24.29
N ASP A 81 -2.66 13.08 23.70
CA ASP A 81 -4.08 13.04 23.99
C ASP A 81 -4.35 12.52 25.41
N LEU A 82 -3.54 11.53 25.84
CA LEU A 82 -3.63 10.97 27.19
C LEU A 82 -3.29 11.97 28.29
N LEU A 83 -2.43 12.96 28.01
CA LEU A 83 -2.07 14.00 28.96
C LEU A 83 -3.20 15.02 29.18
N ARG A 84 -4.12 15.16 28.23
CA ARG A 84 -5.28 16.06 28.31
C ARG A 84 -6.45 15.46 29.10
N LEU A 85 -6.43 14.14 29.34
CA LEU A 85 -7.49 13.43 30.04
C LEU A 85 -7.32 13.51 31.58
N GLY A 86 -8.45 13.52 32.30
CA GLY A 86 -8.47 13.43 33.75
C GLY A 86 -7.85 12.12 34.28
N GLY A 87 -7.35 12.13 35.53
CA GLY A 87 -6.54 11.03 36.08
C GLY A 87 -7.17 9.63 36.01
N LYS A 88 -8.49 9.53 36.21
CA LYS A 88 -9.20 8.23 36.13
C LYS A 88 -9.25 7.67 34.71
N ASP A 89 -9.56 8.51 33.74
CA ASP A 89 -9.65 8.09 32.34
C ASP A 89 -8.26 7.82 31.76
N ARG A 90 -7.26 8.64 32.12
CA ARG A 90 -5.88 8.40 31.77
C ARG A 90 -5.39 7.00 32.15
N ASN A 91 -5.72 6.52 33.35
CA ASN A 91 -5.33 5.18 33.80
C ASN A 91 -6.04 4.06 33.00
N LYS A 92 -7.32 4.25 32.63
CA LYS A 92 -8.03 3.32 31.74
C LYS A 92 -7.37 3.21 30.37
N PHE A 93 -7.06 4.35 29.74
CA PHE A 93 -6.41 4.39 28.44
C PHE A 93 -4.99 3.82 28.48
N PHE A 94 -4.22 4.06 29.55
CA PHE A 94 -2.91 3.41 29.71
C PHE A 94 -3.03 1.89 29.78
N ARG A 95 -4.02 1.37 30.51
CA ARG A 95 -4.29 -0.07 30.54
C ARG A 95 -4.66 -0.60 29.16
N LEU A 96 -5.59 0.04 28.45
CA LEU A 96 -6.01 -0.36 27.09
C LEU A 96 -4.81 -0.38 26.13
N ARG A 97 -3.99 0.67 26.13
CA ARG A 97 -2.78 0.73 25.30
C ARG A 97 -1.76 -0.37 25.65
N LYS A 98 -1.57 -0.66 26.91
CA LYS A 98 -0.71 -1.76 27.36
C LYS A 98 -1.23 -3.11 26.89
N TRP A 99 -2.54 -3.32 26.92
CA TRP A 99 -3.17 -4.52 26.40
C TRP A 99 -3.03 -4.62 24.87
N GLN A 100 -3.29 -3.54 24.16
CA GLN A 100 -3.11 -3.49 22.69
C GLN A 100 -1.67 -3.86 22.30
N TYR A 101 -0.67 -3.31 23.01
CA TYR A 101 0.74 -3.68 22.76
C TYR A 101 1.03 -5.15 23.05
N ARG A 102 0.39 -5.76 24.04
CA ARG A 102 0.57 -7.17 24.38
C ARG A 102 -0.08 -8.12 23.37
N ILE A 103 -1.19 -7.70 22.79
CA ILE A 103 -1.92 -8.49 21.77
C ILE A 103 -1.16 -8.47 20.45
N SER A 104 -0.43 -7.39 20.14
CA SER A 104 0.34 -7.31 18.88
C SER A 104 1.41 -8.41 18.80
N THR A 105 1.45 -9.09 17.68
CA THR A 105 2.42 -10.16 17.41
C THR A 105 3.85 -9.62 17.28
N ALA A 106 4.84 -10.48 17.46
CA ALA A 106 6.25 -10.11 17.23
C ALA A 106 6.48 -9.67 15.77
N ILE A 107 5.76 -10.27 14.83
CA ILE A 107 5.81 -9.94 13.41
C ILE A 107 5.29 -8.51 13.17
N GLU A 108 4.14 -8.15 13.72
CA GLU A 108 3.58 -6.79 13.59
C GLU A 108 4.48 -5.72 14.20
N ARG A 109 5.09 -6.01 15.35
CA ARG A 109 6.04 -5.07 15.98
C ARG A 109 7.28 -4.84 15.12
N ASN A 110 7.82 -5.92 14.54
CA ASN A 110 8.94 -5.83 13.60
C ASN A 110 8.54 -5.05 12.35
N LEU A 111 7.37 -5.36 11.79
CA LEU A 111 6.85 -4.68 10.60
C LEU A 111 6.66 -3.18 10.85
N LYS A 112 6.15 -2.79 12.01
CA LYS A 112 5.98 -1.37 12.40
C LYS A 112 7.32 -0.62 12.42
N LEU A 113 8.37 -1.23 12.98
CA LEU A 113 9.71 -0.64 13.01
C LEU A 113 10.31 -0.55 11.60
N ALA A 114 10.18 -1.62 10.82
CA ALA A 114 10.69 -1.65 9.46
C ALA A 114 10.02 -0.65 8.52
N LEU A 115 8.69 -0.48 8.62
CA LEU A 115 7.96 0.51 7.85
C LEU A 115 8.31 1.95 8.24
N ALA A 116 8.60 2.20 9.53
CA ALA A 116 9.10 3.50 9.96
C ALA A 116 10.47 3.81 9.35
N GLU A 117 11.38 2.83 9.33
CA GLU A 117 12.70 2.96 8.72
C GLU A 117 12.59 3.12 7.19
N LEU A 118 11.72 2.34 6.54
CA LEU A 118 11.42 2.46 5.13
C LEU A 118 10.96 3.88 4.77
N LYS A 119 10.04 4.44 5.56
CA LYS A 119 9.54 5.80 5.36
C LYS A 119 10.64 6.85 5.57
N ARG A 120 11.55 6.63 6.54
CA ARG A 120 12.70 7.50 6.77
C ARG A 120 13.60 7.57 5.53
N VAL A 121 14.01 6.39 5.02
CA VAL A 121 14.91 6.28 3.86
C VAL A 121 14.21 6.78 2.58
N SER A 122 12.93 6.43 2.39
CA SER A 122 12.12 6.91 1.27
C SER A 122 12.01 8.44 1.24
N SER A 123 11.76 9.07 2.40
CA SER A 123 11.70 10.53 2.53
C SER A 123 13.04 11.21 2.26
N TYR A 124 14.14 10.63 2.74
CA TYR A 124 15.50 11.13 2.47
C TYR A 124 15.81 11.12 0.97
N LEU A 125 15.48 10.03 0.29
CA LEU A 125 15.69 9.87 -1.16
C LEU A 125 14.61 10.58 -2.00
N LYS A 126 13.59 11.19 -1.39
CA LYS A 126 12.45 11.82 -2.09
C LYS A 126 11.81 10.87 -3.12
N LEU A 127 11.49 9.66 -2.68
CA LEU A 127 10.86 8.65 -3.52
C LEU A 127 9.34 8.88 -3.65
N PRO A 128 8.74 8.53 -4.79
CA PRO A 128 7.29 8.59 -4.96
C PRO A 128 6.58 7.54 -4.09
N LYS A 129 5.34 7.82 -3.70
CA LYS A 129 4.51 6.93 -2.86
C LYS A 129 4.32 5.53 -3.45
N SER A 130 4.28 5.41 -4.78
CA SER A 130 4.18 4.12 -5.46
C SER A 130 5.37 3.20 -5.17
N VAL A 131 6.58 3.74 -5.12
CA VAL A 131 7.80 2.99 -4.76
C VAL A 131 7.79 2.63 -3.28
N GLU A 132 7.35 3.54 -2.42
CA GLU A 132 7.22 3.30 -0.98
C GLU A 132 6.24 2.15 -0.71
N GLU A 133 5.08 2.16 -1.36
CA GLU A 133 4.07 1.11 -1.21
C GLU A 133 4.54 -0.24 -1.74
N GLU A 134 5.17 -0.28 -2.91
CA GLU A 134 5.72 -1.52 -3.46
C GLU A 134 6.86 -2.07 -2.60
N SER A 135 7.73 -1.20 -2.06
CA SER A 135 8.79 -1.64 -1.14
C SER A 135 8.24 -2.21 0.16
N ALA A 136 7.18 -1.61 0.71
CA ALA A 136 6.47 -2.13 1.87
C ALA A 136 5.84 -3.50 1.59
N ARG A 137 5.25 -3.67 0.40
CA ARG A 137 4.70 -4.94 -0.06
C ARG A 137 5.78 -6.03 -0.17
N ILE A 138 6.92 -5.71 -0.79
CA ILE A 138 8.06 -6.63 -0.93
C ILE A 138 8.58 -7.03 0.46
N TYR A 139 8.74 -6.07 1.37
CA TYR A 139 9.18 -6.33 2.72
C TYR A 139 8.20 -7.23 3.49
N THR A 140 6.90 -6.95 3.42
CA THR A 140 5.86 -7.77 4.05
C THR A 140 5.88 -9.21 3.55
N LEU A 141 6.03 -9.42 2.24
CA LEU A 141 6.18 -10.75 1.65
C LEU A 141 7.46 -11.44 2.13
N ALA A 142 8.57 -10.71 2.27
CA ALA A 142 9.82 -11.25 2.79
C ALA A 142 9.68 -11.70 4.25
N VAL A 143 8.95 -10.94 5.08
CA VAL A 143 8.64 -11.31 6.47
C VAL A 143 7.77 -12.56 6.53
N GLN A 144 6.72 -12.64 5.73
CA GLN A 144 5.80 -13.79 5.67
C GLN A 144 6.52 -15.08 5.26
N ARG A 145 7.49 -14.99 4.35
CA ARG A 145 8.33 -16.14 3.93
C ARG A 145 9.51 -16.40 4.87
N GLY A 146 9.66 -15.63 5.94
CA GLY A 146 10.73 -15.82 6.91
C GLY A 146 12.13 -15.41 6.41
N LEU A 147 12.24 -14.67 5.31
CA LEU A 147 13.51 -14.30 4.67
C LEU A 147 14.32 -13.27 5.47
N VAL A 148 13.69 -12.63 6.45
CA VAL A 148 14.34 -11.64 7.34
C VAL A 148 15.21 -12.33 8.40
N ARG A 149 15.00 -13.62 8.66
CA ARG A 149 15.72 -14.34 9.70
C ARG A 149 17.23 -14.39 9.39
N GLY A 150 18.05 -14.00 10.37
CA GLY A 150 19.52 -13.98 10.24
C GLY A 150 20.10 -12.79 9.47
N ARG A 151 19.29 -11.76 9.19
CA ARG A 151 19.70 -10.51 8.55
C ARG A 151 19.26 -9.31 9.38
N SER A 152 19.99 -8.18 9.23
CA SER A 152 19.53 -6.93 9.83
C SER A 152 18.21 -6.48 9.15
N MET A 153 17.25 -6.00 9.93
CA MET A 153 15.98 -5.46 9.42
C MET A 153 16.26 -4.35 8.40
N GLU A 154 17.19 -3.49 8.71
CA GLU A 154 17.60 -2.34 7.91
C GLU A 154 18.14 -2.76 6.53
N SER A 155 18.98 -3.82 6.48
CA SER A 155 19.52 -4.33 5.22
C SER A 155 18.42 -4.92 4.32
N VAL A 156 17.41 -5.55 4.93
CA VAL A 156 16.25 -6.09 4.19
C VAL A 156 15.38 -4.94 3.66
N VAL A 157 15.17 -3.90 4.45
CA VAL A 157 14.43 -2.68 4.04
C VAL A 157 15.14 -1.99 2.87
N ALA A 158 16.47 -1.76 2.99
CA ALA A 158 17.24 -1.15 1.90
C ALA A 158 17.23 -2.00 0.62
N GLY A 159 17.34 -3.32 0.74
CA GLY A 159 17.24 -4.25 -0.38
C GLY A 159 15.85 -4.23 -1.05
N ALA A 160 14.77 -4.18 -0.26
CA ALA A 160 13.39 -4.07 -0.75
C ALA A 160 13.14 -2.73 -1.46
N LEU A 161 13.64 -1.62 -0.89
CA LEU A 161 13.58 -0.29 -1.51
C LEU A 161 14.30 -0.27 -2.86
N TYR A 162 15.48 -0.84 -2.94
CA TYR A 162 16.20 -0.92 -4.21
C TYR A 162 15.45 -1.75 -5.25
N ALA A 163 14.85 -2.88 -4.84
CA ALA A 163 14.03 -3.70 -5.72
C ALA A 163 12.81 -2.94 -6.25
N ALA A 164 12.12 -2.20 -5.39
CA ALA A 164 10.99 -1.37 -5.77
C ALA A 164 11.37 -0.22 -6.71
N CYS A 165 12.49 0.47 -6.45
CA CYS A 165 13.01 1.50 -7.34
C CYS A 165 13.27 0.95 -8.75
N ARG A 166 13.89 -0.24 -8.84
CA ARG A 166 14.17 -0.92 -10.10
C ARG A 166 12.91 -1.37 -10.84
N ARG A 167 11.87 -1.75 -10.10
CA ARG A 167 10.60 -2.19 -10.68
C ARG A 167 9.75 -1.05 -11.23
N HIS A 168 9.86 0.12 -10.62
CA HIS A 168 9.13 1.33 -11.03
C HIS A 168 9.95 2.26 -11.91
N ASP A 169 11.09 1.80 -12.43
CA ASP A 169 12.01 2.56 -13.29
C ASP A 169 12.43 3.91 -12.68
N VAL A 170 12.53 3.95 -11.34
CA VAL A 170 13.06 5.11 -10.62
C VAL A 170 14.57 4.94 -10.45
N PRO A 171 15.39 5.70 -11.17
CA PRO A 171 16.84 5.52 -11.15
C PRO A 171 17.42 5.93 -9.81
N ARG A 172 17.89 4.95 -9.04
CA ARG A 172 18.62 5.12 -7.76
C ARG A 172 19.85 4.23 -7.77
N THR A 173 20.97 4.75 -7.25
CA THR A 173 22.20 3.99 -7.13
C THR A 173 22.28 3.25 -5.80
N LEU A 174 23.10 2.19 -5.73
CA LEU A 174 23.35 1.50 -4.47
C LEU A 174 24.12 2.40 -3.49
N ASP A 175 24.92 3.36 -3.98
CA ASP A 175 25.66 4.29 -3.15
C ASP A 175 24.73 5.24 -2.42
N GLU A 176 23.72 5.79 -3.11
CA GLU A 176 22.70 6.64 -2.49
C GLU A 176 21.88 5.89 -1.41
N LEU A 177 21.55 4.63 -1.67
CA LEU A 177 20.85 3.81 -0.69
C LEU A 177 21.74 3.46 0.50
N SER A 178 23.04 3.22 0.27
CA SER A 178 24.03 3.00 1.32
C SER A 178 24.15 4.23 2.24
N GLU A 179 24.23 5.42 1.64
CA GLU A 179 24.29 6.69 2.38
C GLU A 179 23.00 6.93 3.19
N ALA A 180 21.82 6.74 2.57
CA ALA A 180 20.53 6.97 3.21
C ALA A 180 20.22 5.97 4.34
N SER A 181 20.62 4.71 4.19
CA SER A 181 20.38 3.63 5.17
C SER A 181 21.49 3.48 6.20
N GLY A 182 22.72 3.97 5.91
CA GLY A 182 23.89 3.76 6.74
C GLY A 182 24.48 2.34 6.65
N ILE A 183 24.09 1.56 5.62
CA ILE A 183 24.50 0.16 5.44
C ILE A 183 25.51 0.07 4.30
N GLU A 184 26.43 -0.86 4.41
CA GLU A 184 27.47 -1.08 3.39
C GLU A 184 26.83 -1.47 2.04
N LYS A 185 27.26 -0.83 0.94
CA LYS A 185 26.82 -1.07 -0.44
C LYS A 185 26.78 -2.57 -0.81
N LYS A 186 27.82 -3.31 -0.40
CA LYS A 186 27.93 -4.74 -0.66
C LYS A 186 26.82 -5.54 0.02
N GLU A 187 26.43 -5.16 1.23
CA GLU A 187 25.37 -5.80 2.00
C GLU A 187 24.01 -5.51 1.37
N VAL A 188 23.71 -4.27 1.00
CA VAL A 188 22.50 -3.90 0.29
C VAL A 188 22.36 -4.71 -1.02
N GLY A 189 23.44 -4.79 -1.80
CA GLY A 189 23.45 -5.54 -3.06
C GLY A 189 23.28 -7.07 -2.87
N ARG A 190 23.82 -7.65 -1.79
CA ARG A 190 23.61 -9.08 -1.44
C ARG A 190 22.16 -9.33 -1.04
N THR A 191 21.61 -8.48 -0.19
CA THR A 191 20.23 -8.61 0.32
C THR A 191 19.22 -8.40 -0.79
N TYR A 192 19.41 -7.42 -1.67
CA TYR A 192 18.61 -7.23 -2.88
C TYR A 192 18.55 -8.48 -3.75
N ARG A 193 19.72 -9.04 -4.14
CA ARG A 193 19.78 -10.25 -4.96
C ARG A 193 19.13 -11.46 -4.29
N PHE A 194 19.28 -11.56 -2.98
CA PHE A 194 18.64 -12.63 -2.22
C PHE A 194 17.11 -12.49 -2.23
N ILE A 195 16.57 -11.30 -1.89
CA ILE A 195 15.13 -11.04 -1.85
C ILE A 195 14.51 -11.26 -3.23
N THR A 196 15.09 -10.73 -4.28
CA THR A 196 14.55 -10.87 -5.65
C THR A 196 14.52 -12.32 -6.12
N ARG A 197 15.54 -13.12 -5.77
CA ARG A 197 15.60 -14.54 -6.09
C ARG A 197 14.52 -15.33 -5.34
N GLU A 198 14.44 -15.17 -4.03
CA GLU A 198 13.52 -15.94 -3.18
C GLU A 198 12.03 -15.56 -3.42
N LEU A 199 11.76 -14.31 -3.76
CA LEU A 199 10.41 -13.87 -4.11
C LEU A 199 10.05 -14.11 -5.58
N GLY A 200 11.01 -14.49 -6.42
CA GLY A 200 10.80 -14.70 -7.86
C GLY A 200 10.50 -13.39 -8.60
N ILE A 201 11.04 -12.25 -8.12
CA ILE A 201 10.81 -10.94 -8.76
C ILE A 201 11.76 -10.81 -9.94
N THR A 202 11.20 -10.82 -11.15
CA THR A 202 11.96 -10.58 -12.38
C THR A 202 12.09 -9.07 -12.60
N ILE A 203 13.32 -8.58 -12.71
CA ILE A 203 13.62 -7.18 -12.94
C ILE A 203 14.49 -7.07 -14.19
N LEU A 204 14.06 -6.24 -15.12
CA LEU A 204 14.82 -5.98 -16.36
C LEU A 204 16.08 -5.16 -16.07
N PRO A 205 17.13 -5.27 -16.91
CA PRO A 205 18.28 -4.39 -16.83
C PRO A 205 17.85 -2.92 -17.00
N SER A 206 18.40 -2.01 -16.18
CA SER A 206 18.13 -0.58 -16.32
C SER A 206 18.93 0.00 -17.49
N ASN A 207 18.30 0.94 -18.19
CA ASN A 207 18.98 1.69 -19.24
C ASN A 207 19.86 2.77 -18.59
N PRO A 208 21.15 2.91 -18.96
CA PRO A 208 22.00 4.00 -18.48
C PRO A 208 21.44 5.40 -18.77
N ALA A 209 20.66 5.56 -19.84
CA ALA A 209 20.03 6.82 -20.21
C ALA A 209 19.07 7.36 -19.13
N ASP A 210 18.42 6.49 -18.37
CA ASP A 210 17.46 6.87 -17.33
C ASP A 210 18.13 7.64 -16.15
N TYR A 211 19.43 7.42 -15.96
CA TYR A 211 20.22 8.08 -14.93
C TYR A 211 20.73 9.47 -15.34
N ILE A 212 20.77 9.81 -16.64
CA ILE A 212 21.35 11.06 -17.15
C ILE A 212 20.62 12.28 -16.58
N ALA A 213 19.28 12.31 -16.68
CA ALA A 213 18.47 13.43 -16.21
C ALA A 213 18.69 13.71 -14.72
N ARG A 214 18.84 12.64 -13.93
CA ARG A 214 19.07 12.73 -12.49
C ARG A 214 20.47 13.27 -12.18
N PHE A 215 21.52 12.76 -12.82
CA PHE A 215 22.89 13.24 -12.59
C PHE A 215 23.04 14.68 -13.05
N ALA A 216 22.40 15.05 -14.17
CA ALA A 216 22.38 16.45 -14.62
C ALA A 216 21.70 17.40 -13.64
N SER A 217 20.68 16.94 -12.90
CA SER A 217 20.01 17.76 -11.88
C SER A 217 20.77 17.84 -10.55
N ALA A 218 21.77 17.00 -10.33
CA ALA A 218 22.61 16.99 -9.14
C ALA A 218 23.90 17.80 -9.30
N LEU A 219 24.26 18.19 -10.54
CA LEU A 219 25.35 19.08 -10.89
C LEU A 219 24.92 20.55 -10.84
#